data_986dffe4e0e6f83b7de69add57ec69fc
#
_entry.id   986dffe4e0e6f83b7de69add57ec69fc
#
_cell.length_a   1.000
_cell.length_b   1.000
_cell.length_c   1.000
_cell.angle_alpha   90.00
_cell.angle_beta   90.00
_cell.angle_gamma   90.00
#
_symmetry.space_group_name_H-M   'P 1'
#
loop_
_entity.id
_entity.type
_entity.pdbx_description
1 polymer ?
#
loop_
_entity_poly.entity_id
_entity_poly.type
_entity_poly.pdbx_seq_one_letter_code
_entity_poly.pdbx_strand_id
1 'polypeptide(L)'
;GALQAQQTLPFSHIRGARDGLAEVFYTLAAALASEANDEFTLLYTRIAEYLRPEHVDAILLSASLLDELGQSELAVKAYADVPVDHPAFHAAELGRAAALRDSDKIDASVEVLERLTKTHSDQPIVHSTLGDTMRQLERYEEAIAAYTNALDLYEVESRAQWFLHYARAISYERLDRWD
;
A
#
# COMPACT_ATOMS: atom_id res chain seq x y z
N GLY A 1 3.95 24.78 14.75
CA GLY A 1 5.14 24.18 14.11
C GLY A 1 6.12 25.24 13.66
N ALA A 2 7.29 24.87 13.10
CA ALA A 2 8.38 25.78 12.69
C ALA A 2 7.92 26.86 11.68
N LEU A 3 7.00 26.53 10.78
CA LEU A 3 6.40 27.50 9.83
C LEU A 3 5.58 28.58 10.52
N GLN A 4 4.87 28.27 11.60
CA GLN A 4 4.11 29.24 12.39
C GLN A 4 5.04 30.19 13.18
N ALA A 5 6.23 29.71 13.51
CA ALA A 5 7.28 30.49 14.16
C ALA A 5 8.15 31.30 13.19
N GLN A 6 7.82 31.34 11.89
CA GLN A 6 8.62 31.97 10.82
C GLN A 6 10.10 31.54 10.79
N GLN A 7 10.38 30.32 11.23
CA GLN A 7 11.74 29.77 11.16
C GLN A 7 12.03 29.25 9.75
N THR A 8 13.21 29.54 9.25
CA THR A 8 13.70 28.98 7.98
C THR A 8 13.87 27.47 8.15
N LEU A 9 13.08 26.69 7.40
CA LEU A 9 13.25 25.23 7.38
C LEU A 9 14.52 24.90 6.59
N PRO A 10 15.37 24.00 7.09
CA PRO A 10 16.51 23.53 6.30
C PRO A 10 16.00 22.78 5.08
N PHE A 11 16.60 23.04 3.92
CA PHE A 11 16.34 22.25 2.71
C PHE A 11 17.04 20.89 2.87
N SER A 12 16.28 19.92 3.41
CA SER A 12 16.81 18.59 3.75
C SER A 12 16.44 17.51 2.73
N HIS A 13 15.62 17.82 1.73
CA HIS A 13 15.14 16.85 0.75
C HIS A 13 16.26 16.38 -0.20
N ILE A 14 17.11 17.29 -0.67
CA ILE A 14 18.29 17.00 -1.48
C ILE A 14 19.52 17.49 -0.73
N ARG A 15 20.29 16.58 -0.14
CA ARG A 15 21.46 16.89 0.69
C ARG A 15 22.75 16.99 -0.11
N GLY A 16 22.72 16.54 -1.39
CA GLY A 16 23.89 16.55 -2.27
C GLY A 16 23.57 16.08 -3.68
N ALA A 17 24.60 16.02 -4.53
CA ALA A 17 24.45 15.63 -5.94
C ALA A 17 23.88 14.21 -6.10
N ARG A 18 24.24 13.30 -5.19
CA ARG A 18 23.74 11.91 -5.20
C ARG A 18 22.22 11.84 -4.97
N ASP A 19 21.72 12.58 -3.97
CA ASP A 19 20.28 12.68 -3.70
C ASP A 19 19.54 13.31 -4.90
N GLY A 20 20.14 14.38 -5.49
CA GLY A 20 19.56 15.02 -6.67
C GLY A 20 19.46 14.09 -7.88
N LEU A 21 20.47 13.24 -8.11
CA LEU A 21 20.43 12.22 -9.16
C LEU A 21 19.36 11.15 -8.85
N ALA A 22 19.21 10.74 -7.61
CA ALA A 22 18.15 9.81 -7.19
C ALA A 22 16.76 10.35 -7.55
N GLU A 23 16.49 11.64 -7.25
CA GLU A 23 15.23 12.30 -7.62
C GLU A 23 15.01 12.34 -9.14
N VAL A 24 16.06 12.60 -9.93
CA VAL A 24 15.96 12.60 -11.39
C VAL A 24 15.57 11.21 -11.91
N PHE A 25 16.25 10.15 -11.43
CA PHE A 25 15.93 8.78 -11.86
C PHE A 25 14.54 8.34 -11.41
N TYR A 26 14.13 8.67 -10.19
CA TYR A 26 12.77 8.41 -9.72
C TYR A 26 11.73 9.16 -10.56
N THR A 27 11.94 10.45 -10.85
CA THR A 27 11.00 11.24 -11.65
C THR A 27 10.86 10.67 -13.06
N LEU A 28 11.96 10.22 -13.67
CA LEU A 28 11.92 9.52 -14.97
C LEU A 28 11.15 8.21 -14.86
N ALA A 29 11.39 7.40 -13.85
CA ALA A 29 10.65 6.16 -13.61
C ALA A 29 9.15 6.42 -13.44
N ALA A 30 8.77 7.38 -12.61
CA ALA A 30 7.38 7.75 -12.39
C ALA A 30 6.68 8.25 -13.67
N ALA A 31 7.38 9.00 -14.52
CA ALA A 31 6.84 9.45 -15.80
C ALA A 31 6.67 8.29 -16.79
N LEU A 32 7.54 7.29 -16.74
CA LEU A 32 7.51 6.12 -17.62
C LEU A 32 6.54 5.03 -17.17
N ALA A 33 6.15 5.01 -15.90
CA ALA A 33 5.34 3.95 -15.31
C ALA A 33 4.00 3.69 -16.01
N SER A 34 3.45 4.67 -16.73
CA SER A 34 2.20 4.55 -17.51
C SER A 34 2.41 4.32 -19.00
N GLU A 35 3.62 4.49 -19.54
CA GLU A 35 3.88 4.56 -20.98
C GLU A 35 4.96 3.61 -21.45
N ALA A 36 5.85 3.15 -20.56
CA ALA A 36 6.98 2.31 -20.88
C ALA A 36 6.82 0.87 -20.40
N ASN A 37 7.73 0.00 -20.83
CA ASN A 37 7.86 -1.35 -20.30
C ASN A 37 8.31 -1.32 -18.83
N ASP A 38 7.67 -2.12 -17.97
CA ASP A 38 7.91 -2.19 -16.54
C ASP A 38 9.37 -2.52 -16.19
N GLU A 39 10.04 -3.34 -17.01
CA GLU A 39 11.46 -3.67 -16.80
C GLU A 39 12.37 -2.45 -16.90
N PHE A 40 12.12 -1.54 -17.86
CA PHE A 40 12.88 -0.30 -17.97
C PHE A 40 12.56 0.67 -16.84
N THR A 41 11.29 0.76 -16.46
CA THR A 41 10.86 1.57 -15.32
C THR A 41 11.51 1.07 -14.04
N LEU A 42 11.53 -0.25 -13.82
CA LEU A 42 12.18 -0.89 -12.68
C LEU A 42 13.70 -0.58 -12.66
N LEU A 43 14.37 -0.57 -13.80
CA LEU A 43 15.79 -0.19 -13.86
C LEU A 43 16.04 1.21 -13.30
N TYR A 44 15.21 2.18 -13.68
CA TYR A 44 15.35 3.56 -13.19
C TYR A 44 15.05 3.69 -11.71
N THR A 45 14.02 2.99 -11.20
CA THR A 45 13.75 2.97 -9.74
C THR A 45 14.91 2.35 -8.96
N ARG A 46 15.50 1.25 -9.47
CA ARG A 46 16.67 0.61 -8.83
C ARG A 46 17.91 1.50 -8.82
N ILE A 47 18.10 2.33 -9.84
CA ILE A 47 19.18 3.33 -9.84
C ILE A 47 18.89 4.40 -8.77
N ALA A 48 17.64 4.84 -8.64
CA ALA A 48 17.26 5.82 -7.62
C ALA A 48 17.50 5.26 -6.20
N GLU A 49 17.09 4.02 -5.92
CA GLU A 49 17.35 3.32 -4.65
C GLU A 49 18.86 3.13 -4.37
N TYR A 50 19.64 2.74 -5.38
CA TYR A 50 21.10 2.62 -5.23
C TYR A 50 21.74 3.96 -4.85
N LEU A 51 21.27 5.05 -5.42
CA LEU A 51 21.75 6.39 -5.11
C LEU A 51 21.27 6.88 -3.75
N ARG A 52 20.04 6.55 -3.36
CA ARG A 52 19.43 6.94 -2.10
C ARG A 52 18.56 5.80 -1.54
N PRO A 53 19.14 4.90 -0.73
CA PRO A 53 18.44 3.71 -0.21
C PRO A 53 17.19 4.03 0.62
N GLU A 54 17.12 5.21 1.22
CA GLU A 54 15.95 5.68 1.99
C GLU A 54 14.90 6.43 1.13
N HIS A 55 14.96 6.34 -0.19
CA HIS A 55 13.99 6.98 -1.08
C HIS A 55 12.68 6.17 -1.14
N VAL A 56 11.78 6.43 -0.21
CA VAL A 56 10.56 5.62 -0.03
C VAL A 56 9.69 5.55 -1.29
N ASP A 57 9.53 6.64 -2.03
CA ASP A 57 8.73 6.63 -3.25
C ASP A 57 9.34 5.74 -4.34
N ALA A 58 10.67 5.67 -4.44
CA ALA A 58 11.36 4.76 -5.36
C ALA A 58 11.19 3.30 -4.90
N ILE A 59 11.29 3.03 -3.61
CA ILE A 59 11.05 1.69 -3.02
C ILE A 59 9.63 1.22 -3.33
N LEU A 60 8.62 2.06 -3.11
CA LEU A 60 7.22 1.72 -3.37
C LEU A 60 6.96 1.42 -4.86
N LEU A 61 7.47 2.27 -5.74
CA LEU A 61 7.32 2.07 -7.20
C LEU A 61 8.05 0.80 -7.65
N SER A 62 9.27 0.57 -7.16
CA SER A 62 10.02 -0.65 -7.45
C SER A 62 9.32 -1.91 -6.95
N ALA A 63 8.74 -1.86 -5.74
CA ALA A 63 8.00 -2.98 -5.17
C ALA A 63 6.73 -3.31 -5.99
N SER A 64 5.98 -2.28 -6.40
CA SER A 64 4.81 -2.46 -7.28
C SER A 64 5.20 -3.09 -8.61
N LEU A 65 6.22 -2.55 -9.27
CA LEU A 65 6.70 -3.10 -10.55
C LEU A 65 7.20 -4.54 -10.44
N LEU A 66 7.87 -4.90 -9.33
CA LEU A 66 8.29 -6.27 -9.08
C LEU A 66 7.08 -7.21 -8.98
N ASP A 67 6.02 -6.77 -8.32
CA ASP A 67 4.80 -7.56 -8.17
C ASP A 67 4.08 -7.73 -9.53
N GLU A 68 3.93 -6.66 -10.29
CA GLU A 68 3.36 -6.66 -11.65
C GLU A 68 4.15 -7.56 -12.62
N LEU A 69 5.47 -7.68 -12.45
CA LEU A 69 6.35 -8.59 -13.17
C LEU A 69 6.31 -10.05 -12.65
N GLY A 70 5.43 -10.35 -11.68
CA GLY A 70 5.31 -11.68 -11.07
C GLY A 70 6.46 -12.06 -10.15
N GLN A 71 7.27 -11.07 -9.72
CA GLN A 71 8.38 -11.26 -8.77
C GLN A 71 7.94 -10.94 -7.34
N SER A 72 6.78 -11.47 -6.93
CA SER A 72 6.11 -11.12 -5.67
C SER A 72 6.98 -11.34 -4.43
N GLU A 73 7.87 -12.33 -4.41
CA GLU A 73 8.81 -12.51 -3.29
C GLU A 73 9.84 -11.38 -3.16
N LEU A 74 10.24 -10.76 -4.27
CA LEU A 74 11.12 -9.59 -4.25
C LEU A 74 10.32 -8.34 -3.88
N ALA A 75 9.08 -8.22 -4.34
CA ALA A 75 8.17 -7.15 -3.94
C ALA A 75 7.94 -7.13 -2.42
N VAL A 76 7.67 -8.31 -1.81
CA VAL A 76 7.52 -8.45 -0.35
C VAL A 76 8.74 -7.90 0.40
N LYS A 77 9.95 -8.17 -0.09
CA LYS A 77 11.18 -7.66 0.53
C LYS A 77 11.32 -6.15 0.35
N ALA A 78 11.05 -5.65 -0.85
CA ALA A 78 11.15 -4.23 -1.14
C ALA A 78 10.16 -3.41 -0.30
N TYR A 79 8.90 -3.84 -0.19
CA TYR A 79 7.92 -3.19 0.68
C TYR A 79 8.35 -3.17 2.16
N ALA A 80 9.04 -4.23 2.62
CA ALA A 80 9.52 -4.31 4.01
C ALA A 80 10.65 -3.32 4.34
N ASP A 81 11.29 -2.73 3.33
CA ASP A 81 12.33 -1.71 3.52
C ASP A 81 11.75 -0.32 3.86
N VAL A 82 10.42 -0.14 3.77
CA VAL A 82 9.76 1.13 4.14
C VAL A 82 9.73 1.27 5.67
N PRO A 83 10.28 2.36 6.24
CA PRO A 83 10.33 2.57 7.69
C PRO A 83 8.93 2.66 8.32
N VAL A 84 8.79 2.08 9.51
CA VAL A 84 7.50 2.00 10.26
C VAL A 84 6.94 3.38 10.62
N ASP A 85 7.81 4.36 10.82
CA ASP A 85 7.46 5.75 11.15
C ASP A 85 7.21 6.64 9.92
N HIS A 86 7.38 6.08 8.71
CA HIS A 86 7.12 6.83 7.47
C HIS A 86 5.62 6.92 7.18
N PRO A 87 5.10 8.08 6.75
CA PRO A 87 3.66 8.26 6.43
C PRO A 87 3.11 7.24 5.42
N ALA A 88 3.94 6.76 4.49
CA ALA A 88 3.56 5.78 3.49
C ALA A 88 3.66 4.32 3.98
N PHE A 89 3.99 4.06 5.25
CA PHE A 89 4.16 2.71 5.79
C PHE A 89 2.90 1.85 5.62
N HIS A 90 1.72 2.42 5.86
CA HIS A 90 0.47 1.68 5.68
C HIS A 90 0.26 1.26 4.21
N ALA A 91 0.61 2.11 3.25
CA ALA A 91 0.52 1.79 1.82
C ALA A 91 1.52 0.68 1.44
N ALA A 92 2.74 0.72 1.99
CA ALA A 92 3.73 -0.34 1.82
C ALA A 92 3.24 -1.68 2.38
N GLU A 93 2.66 -1.69 3.59
CA GLU A 93 2.14 -2.93 4.19
C GLU A 93 0.93 -3.49 3.42
N LEU A 94 0.08 -2.64 2.84
CA LEU A 94 -1.00 -3.07 1.94
C LEU A 94 -0.44 -3.73 0.68
N GLY A 95 0.55 -3.12 0.03
CA GLY A 95 1.24 -3.70 -1.11
C GLY A 95 1.95 -5.01 -0.73
N ARG A 96 2.61 -5.06 0.43
CA ARG A 96 3.27 -6.27 0.93
C ARG A 96 2.27 -7.41 1.17
N ALA A 97 1.09 -7.11 1.70
CA ALA A 97 0.04 -8.10 1.89
C ALA A 97 -0.48 -8.65 0.55
N ALA A 98 -0.61 -7.80 -0.47
CA ALA A 98 -0.96 -8.23 -1.82
C ALA A 98 0.11 -9.17 -2.40
N ALA A 99 1.38 -8.77 -2.39
CA ALA A 99 2.49 -9.57 -2.89
C ALA A 99 2.67 -10.90 -2.14
N LEU A 100 2.39 -10.93 -0.82
CA LEU A 100 2.35 -12.17 -0.05
C LEU A 100 1.27 -13.11 -0.54
N ARG A 101 0.07 -12.61 -0.84
CA ARG A 101 -1.03 -13.40 -1.39
C ARG A 101 -0.67 -13.93 -2.78
N ASP A 102 -0.09 -13.10 -3.64
CA ASP A 102 0.31 -13.47 -5.00
C ASP A 102 1.49 -14.47 -5.01
N SER A 103 2.25 -14.55 -3.93
CA SER A 103 3.27 -15.59 -3.69
C SER A 103 2.74 -16.79 -2.89
N ASP A 104 1.42 -16.98 -2.80
CA ASP A 104 0.73 -18.09 -2.10
C ASP A 104 1.01 -18.13 -0.57
N LYS A 105 1.45 -17.02 0.01
CA LYS A 105 1.70 -16.88 1.45
C LYS A 105 0.52 -16.22 2.16
N ILE A 106 -0.66 -16.81 2.00
CA ILE A 106 -1.95 -16.21 2.39
C ILE A 106 -2.02 -15.92 3.88
N ASP A 107 -1.59 -16.86 4.75
CA ASP A 107 -1.61 -16.66 6.20
C ASP A 107 -0.74 -15.47 6.64
N ALA A 108 0.43 -15.31 6.00
CA ALA A 108 1.30 -14.16 6.26
C ALA A 108 0.67 -12.84 5.79
N SER A 109 -0.05 -12.84 4.67
CA SER A 109 -0.82 -11.69 4.20
C SER A 109 -1.88 -11.28 5.23
N VAL A 110 -2.66 -12.24 5.72
CA VAL A 110 -3.67 -12.01 6.77
C VAL A 110 -3.04 -11.42 8.03
N GLU A 111 -1.93 -11.99 8.51
CA GLU A 111 -1.22 -11.48 9.70
C GLU A 111 -0.78 -10.02 9.53
N VAL A 112 -0.27 -9.66 8.35
CA VAL A 112 0.10 -8.28 8.02
C VAL A 112 -1.10 -7.36 8.11
N LEU A 113 -2.22 -7.72 7.48
CA LEU A 113 -3.44 -6.92 7.47
C LEU A 113 -4.06 -6.78 8.86
N GLU A 114 -4.14 -7.87 9.63
CA GLU A 114 -4.63 -7.82 11.01
C GLU A 114 -3.78 -6.95 11.94
N ARG A 115 -2.46 -6.93 11.73
CA ARG A 115 -1.58 -6.01 12.45
C ARG A 115 -1.82 -4.57 12.02
N LEU A 116 -1.99 -4.35 10.72
CA LEU A 116 -2.20 -3.02 10.16
C LEU A 116 -3.52 -2.40 10.64
N THR A 117 -4.60 -3.20 10.78
CA THR A 117 -5.87 -2.72 11.36
C THR A 117 -5.74 -2.24 12.80
N LYS A 118 -4.76 -2.75 13.56
CA LYS A 118 -4.51 -2.32 14.94
C LYS A 118 -3.68 -1.04 15.02
N THR A 119 -2.78 -0.84 14.08
CA THR A 119 -1.86 0.32 14.07
C THR A 119 -2.40 1.50 13.26
N HIS A 120 -3.26 1.25 12.27
CA HIS A 120 -3.87 2.22 11.35
C HIS A 120 -5.39 2.00 11.29
N SER A 121 -6.01 1.91 12.47
CA SER A 121 -7.43 1.62 12.63
C SER A 121 -8.36 2.71 12.09
N ASP A 122 -7.84 3.90 11.83
CA ASP A 122 -8.53 5.06 11.27
C ASP A 122 -8.55 5.09 9.74
N GLN A 123 -7.93 4.10 9.09
CA GLN A 123 -7.82 4.05 7.63
C GLN A 123 -8.83 3.06 7.02
N PRO A 124 -9.91 3.54 6.34
CA PRO A 124 -10.93 2.65 5.76
C PRO A 124 -10.35 1.61 4.79
N ILE A 125 -9.32 2.00 4.03
CA ILE A 125 -8.68 1.11 3.05
C ILE A 125 -8.05 -0.13 3.70
N VAL A 126 -7.52 -0.01 4.90
CA VAL A 126 -6.91 -1.12 5.63
C VAL A 126 -7.97 -2.18 5.98
N HIS A 127 -9.12 -1.73 6.49
CA HIS A 127 -10.22 -2.62 6.83
C HIS A 127 -10.88 -3.23 5.58
N SER A 128 -11.04 -2.45 4.51
CA SER A 128 -11.62 -2.97 3.27
C SER A 128 -10.72 -4.03 2.63
N THR A 129 -9.39 -3.82 2.62
CA THR A 129 -8.44 -4.80 2.09
C THR A 129 -8.44 -6.10 2.90
N LEU A 130 -8.56 -6.00 4.24
CA LEU A 130 -8.76 -7.19 5.08
C LEU A 130 -10.07 -7.89 4.73
N GLY A 131 -11.17 -7.14 4.56
CA GLY A 131 -12.47 -7.69 4.15
C GLY A 131 -12.41 -8.43 2.82
N ASP A 132 -11.74 -7.86 1.81
CA ASP A 132 -11.54 -8.50 0.50
C ASP A 132 -10.75 -9.79 0.62
N THR A 133 -9.69 -9.79 1.43
CA THR A 133 -8.86 -10.96 1.69
C THR A 133 -9.67 -12.06 2.40
N MET A 134 -10.44 -11.71 3.44
CA MET A 134 -11.29 -12.66 4.16
C MET A 134 -12.39 -13.24 3.25
N ARG A 135 -13.00 -12.41 2.40
CA ARG A 135 -14.00 -12.87 1.43
C ARG A 135 -13.41 -13.84 0.40
N GLN A 136 -12.20 -13.60 -0.08
CA GLN A 136 -11.49 -14.52 -0.99
C GLN A 136 -11.16 -15.86 -0.32
N LEU A 137 -10.93 -15.86 1.00
CA LEU A 137 -10.72 -17.05 1.81
C LEU A 137 -12.02 -17.72 2.26
N GLU A 138 -13.17 -17.25 1.79
CA GLU A 138 -14.51 -17.73 2.19
C GLU A 138 -14.80 -17.57 3.70
N ARG A 139 -14.03 -16.72 4.40
CA ARG A 139 -14.21 -16.33 5.81
C ARG A 139 -15.21 -15.19 5.90
N TYR A 140 -16.46 -15.45 5.53
CA TYR A 140 -17.47 -14.41 5.25
C TYR A 140 -17.87 -13.60 6.48
N GLU A 141 -17.95 -14.20 7.68
CA GLU A 141 -18.23 -13.46 8.92
C GLU A 141 -17.16 -12.41 9.20
N GLU A 142 -15.90 -12.76 9.00
CA GLU A 142 -14.77 -11.86 9.22
C GLU A 142 -14.70 -10.77 8.13
N ALA A 143 -15.06 -11.13 6.90
CA ALA A 143 -15.19 -10.16 5.82
C ALA A 143 -16.26 -9.12 6.13
N ILE A 144 -17.44 -9.54 6.60
CA ILE A 144 -18.53 -8.66 7.02
C ILE A 144 -18.08 -7.71 8.13
N ALA A 145 -17.40 -8.23 9.15
CA ALA A 145 -16.88 -7.41 10.24
C ALA A 145 -15.88 -6.36 9.74
N ALA A 146 -14.95 -6.75 8.87
CA ALA A 146 -13.96 -5.86 8.31
C ALA A 146 -14.59 -4.77 7.42
N TYR A 147 -15.54 -5.11 6.53
CA TYR A 147 -16.26 -4.11 5.72
C TYR A 147 -17.10 -3.17 6.57
N THR A 148 -17.69 -3.67 7.66
CA THR A 148 -18.46 -2.83 8.58
C THR A 148 -17.54 -1.81 9.25
N ASN A 149 -16.38 -2.24 9.76
CA ASN A 149 -15.38 -1.34 10.33
C ASN A 149 -14.90 -0.28 9.30
N ALA A 150 -14.72 -0.67 8.03
CA ALA A 150 -14.38 0.28 6.98
C ALA A 150 -15.47 1.32 6.76
N LEU A 151 -16.73 0.90 6.73
CA LEU A 151 -17.88 1.78 6.51
C LEU A 151 -18.12 2.74 7.68
N ASP A 152 -17.93 2.27 8.91
CA ASP A 152 -18.12 3.06 10.14
C ASP A 152 -17.11 4.23 10.28
N LEU A 153 -16.01 4.18 9.53
CA LEU A 153 -15.01 5.25 9.48
C LEU A 153 -15.40 6.43 8.57
N TYR A 154 -16.46 6.32 7.80
CA TYR A 154 -16.93 7.40 6.95
C TYR A 154 -18.00 8.22 7.65
N GLU A 155 -17.80 9.52 7.79
CA GLU A 155 -18.73 10.45 8.42
C GLU A 155 -20.01 10.68 7.56
N VAL A 156 -19.89 10.55 6.25
CA VAL A 156 -20.96 10.80 5.29
C VAL A 156 -21.02 9.69 4.26
N GLU A 157 -22.22 9.13 4.05
CA GLU A 157 -22.45 8.20 2.96
C GLU A 157 -22.17 8.86 1.60
N SER A 158 -21.34 8.24 0.81
CA SER A 158 -21.01 8.68 -0.54
C SER A 158 -21.13 7.56 -1.55
N ARG A 159 -21.34 7.93 -2.82
CA ARG A 159 -21.38 6.96 -3.91
C ARG A 159 -20.09 6.14 -4.03
N ALA A 160 -18.97 6.64 -3.52
CA ALA A 160 -17.69 5.91 -3.54
C ALA A 160 -17.69 4.67 -2.63
N GLN A 161 -18.63 4.58 -1.66
CA GLN A 161 -18.71 3.44 -0.72
C GLN A 161 -19.59 2.29 -1.24
N TRP A 162 -20.26 2.47 -2.39
CA TRP A 162 -21.18 1.45 -2.91
C TRP A 162 -20.55 0.06 -3.01
N PHE A 163 -19.28 0.03 -3.35
CA PHE A 163 -18.54 -1.21 -3.52
C PHE A 163 -18.35 -1.96 -2.17
N LEU A 164 -18.13 -1.24 -1.06
CA LEU A 164 -18.04 -1.84 0.28
C LEU A 164 -19.39 -2.45 0.71
N HIS A 165 -20.49 -1.72 0.47
CA HIS A 165 -21.83 -2.24 0.73
C HIS A 165 -22.12 -3.48 -0.12
N TYR A 166 -21.75 -3.46 -1.39
CA TYR A 166 -21.92 -4.58 -2.31
C TYR A 166 -21.09 -5.81 -1.88
N ALA A 167 -19.80 -5.63 -1.56
CA ALA A 167 -18.94 -6.72 -1.13
C ALA A 167 -19.41 -7.34 0.20
N ARG A 168 -19.88 -6.49 1.13
CA ARG A 168 -20.49 -6.94 2.39
C ARG A 168 -21.79 -7.70 2.16
N ALA A 169 -22.66 -7.22 1.25
CA ALA A 169 -23.91 -7.89 0.90
C ALA A 169 -23.66 -9.28 0.28
N ILE A 170 -22.68 -9.41 -0.63
CA ILE A 170 -22.28 -10.73 -1.15
C ILE A 170 -21.84 -11.65 -0.01
N SER A 171 -21.11 -11.14 0.99
CA SER A 171 -20.67 -11.95 2.13
C SER A 171 -21.83 -12.43 2.98
N TYR A 172 -22.89 -11.61 3.18
CA TYR A 172 -24.13 -12.03 3.81
C TYR A 172 -24.88 -13.09 2.99
N GLU A 173 -24.95 -12.90 1.67
CA GLU A 173 -25.56 -13.87 0.75
C GLU A 173 -24.91 -15.25 0.88
N ARG A 174 -23.58 -15.30 0.94
CA ARG A 174 -22.83 -16.55 1.09
C ARG A 174 -23.08 -17.29 2.40
N LEU A 175 -23.57 -16.59 3.41
CA LEU A 175 -23.96 -17.15 4.70
C LEU A 175 -25.47 -17.43 4.79
N ASP A 176 -26.23 -17.30 3.69
CA ASP A 176 -27.70 -17.39 3.66
C ASP A 176 -28.37 -16.40 4.64
N ARG A 177 -27.75 -15.25 4.89
CA ARG A 177 -28.25 -14.20 5.80
C ARG A 177 -28.74 -13.00 4.99
N TRP A 178 -30.03 -12.97 4.74
CA TRP A 178 -30.71 -11.99 3.87
C TRP A 178 -31.33 -10.80 4.62
N ASP A 179 -31.14 -10.69 5.94
CA ASP A 179 -31.78 -9.69 6.81
C ASP A 179 -31.12 -8.31 6.76
#